data_c9b4080f559a6eb850f7c166d58af62e
#
_entry.id   c9b4080f559a6eb850f7c166d58af62e
#
_cell.length_a   1.000
_cell.length_b   1.000
_cell.length_c   1.000
_cell.angle_alpha   90.00
_cell.angle_beta   90.00
_cell.angle_gamma   90.00
#
_symmetry.space_group_name_H-M   'P 1'
#
loop_
_entity.id
_entity.type
_entity.pdbx_description
1 polymer ?
#
loop_
_entity_poly.entity_id
_entity_poly.type
_entity_poly.pdbx_seq_one_letter_code
_entity_poly.pdbx_strand_id
1 'polypeptide(L)'
;RENITLVSGGPPCQSFSLAGKREKNNAKNLLPLSFAKFAGLVKPKFVILENVKGITAPFTENSKKYYAWFEVAKAFALEGFLPICMLLNSKYFGVAQNRPRFILLAIREDIAKKISKFYDKPFLKESFSFYEEVNKKIESLEEVKVSQLNYYDIETNTELYNGQIFPKITTPKGK
;
A
#
# COMPACT_ATOMS: atom_id res chain seq x y z
N ARG A 1 -2.97 27.32 5.53
CA ARG A 1 -3.07 26.03 4.82
C ARG A 1 -4.29 25.30 5.34
N GLU A 2 -5.22 24.95 4.47
CA GLU A 2 -6.36 24.11 4.83
C GLU A 2 -5.86 22.76 5.36
N ASN A 3 -6.52 22.28 6.41
CA ASN A 3 -6.10 21.06 7.11
C ASN A 3 -6.71 19.83 6.38
N ILE A 4 -6.08 19.41 5.27
CA ILE A 4 -6.57 18.31 4.45
C ILE A 4 -6.52 17.01 5.25
N THR A 5 -7.66 16.36 5.39
CA THR A 5 -7.77 15.11 6.14
C THR A 5 -7.40 13.90 5.28
N LEU A 6 -7.91 13.83 4.07
CA LEU A 6 -7.74 12.67 3.18
C LEU A 6 -7.42 13.12 1.76
N VAL A 7 -6.45 12.45 1.15
CA VAL A 7 -6.22 12.47 -0.29
C VAL A 7 -6.39 11.04 -0.81
N SER A 8 -7.17 10.86 -1.87
CA SER A 8 -7.31 9.56 -2.53
C SER A 8 -6.94 9.65 -4.01
N GLY A 9 -6.38 8.57 -4.55
CA GLY A 9 -6.02 8.51 -5.95
C GLY A 9 -5.82 7.09 -6.46
N GLY A 10 -6.09 6.89 -7.75
CA GLY A 10 -5.82 5.66 -8.49
C GLY A 10 -4.86 5.94 -9.64
N PRO A 11 -3.56 6.23 -9.38
CA PRO A 11 -2.62 6.52 -10.45
C PRO A 11 -2.52 5.33 -11.39
N PRO A 12 -2.69 5.53 -12.72
CA PRO A 12 -2.70 4.45 -13.66
C PRO A 12 -1.38 3.70 -13.69
N CYS A 13 -1.47 2.38 -13.70
CA CYS A 13 -0.35 1.43 -13.73
C CYS A 13 -0.51 0.48 -14.92
N GLN A 14 -0.51 1.01 -16.13
CA GLN A 14 -0.76 0.19 -17.34
C GLN A 14 0.26 -0.93 -17.53
N SER A 15 1.51 -0.71 -17.13
CA SER A 15 2.58 -1.72 -17.25
C SER A 15 2.55 -2.78 -16.15
N PHE A 16 1.73 -2.63 -15.10
CA PHE A 16 1.55 -3.64 -14.05
C PHE A 16 0.34 -4.54 -14.28
N SER A 17 -0.50 -4.22 -15.28
CA SER A 17 -1.61 -5.09 -15.66
C SER A 17 -1.06 -6.42 -16.20
N LEU A 18 -1.66 -7.53 -15.78
CA LEU A 18 -1.33 -8.86 -16.30
C LEU A 18 -1.63 -9.01 -17.80
N ALA A 19 -2.45 -8.12 -18.36
CA ALA A 19 -2.85 -8.10 -19.76
C ALA A 19 -2.01 -7.18 -20.67
N GLY A 20 -1.04 -6.42 -20.11
CA GLY A 20 -0.20 -5.47 -20.84
C GLY A 20 1.27 -5.89 -20.96
N LYS A 21 2.03 -5.26 -21.87
CA LYS A 21 3.48 -5.36 -21.88
C LYS A 21 4.04 -4.79 -20.57
N ARG A 22 4.70 -5.67 -19.79
CA ARG A 22 5.30 -5.31 -18.51
C ARG A 22 6.67 -4.70 -18.74
N GLU A 23 6.75 -3.37 -18.77
CA GLU A 23 7.99 -2.62 -18.97
C GLU A 23 8.30 -1.81 -17.71
N LYS A 24 9.44 -2.07 -17.06
CA LYS A 24 9.89 -1.38 -15.84
C LYS A 24 10.08 0.12 -16.08
N ASN A 25 10.64 0.52 -17.21
CA ASN A 25 11.04 1.89 -17.52
C ASN A 25 9.94 2.73 -18.20
N ASN A 26 8.69 2.31 -18.14
CA ASN A 26 7.59 3.10 -18.67
C ASN A 26 7.32 4.30 -17.75
N ALA A 27 7.24 5.50 -18.32
CA ALA A 27 6.97 6.75 -17.57
C ALA A 27 5.69 6.67 -16.71
N LYS A 28 4.71 5.87 -17.11
CA LYS A 28 3.46 5.64 -16.35
C LYS A 28 3.68 4.88 -15.04
N ASN A 29 4.79 4.15 -14.90
CA ASN A 29 5.15 3.48 -13.66
C ASN A 29 5.64 4.47 -12.59
N LEU A 30 5.99 5.69 -12.98
CA LEU A 30 6.41 6.75 -12.08
C LEU A 30 5.21 7.48 -11.45
N LEU A 31 4.00 7.33 -11.98
CA LEU A 31 2.83 8.04 -11.46
C LEU A 31 2.48 7.72 -10.00
N PRO A 32 2.54 6.47 -9.51
CA PRO A 32 2.37 6.18 -8.09
C PRO A 32 3.44 6.83 -7.21
N LEU A 33 4.67 6.92 -7.68
CA LEU A 33 5.78 7.59 -6.97
C LEU A 33 5.56 9.11 -6.95
N SER A 34 5.11 9.68 -8.06
CA SER A 34 4.74 11.10 -8.14
C SER A 34 3.56 11.43 -7.22
N PHE A 35 2.60 10.49 -7.08
CA PHE A 35 1.48 10.64 -6.16
C PHE A 35 1.96 10.66 -4.69
N ALA A 36 2.95 9.83 -4.32
CA ALA A 36 3.57 9.89 -3.00
C ALA A 36 4.23 11.24 -2.74
N LYS A 37 5.01 11.77 -3.70
CA LYS A 37 5.62 13.12 -3.61
C LYS A 37 4.57 14.22 -3.47
N PHE A 38 3.49 14.14 -4.24
CA PHE A 38 2.36 15.07 -4.11
C PHE A 38 1.76 15.02 -2.70
N ALA A 39 1.55 13.83 -2.15
CA ALA A 39 1.07 13.66 -0.79
C ALA A 39 2.03 14.29 0.24
N GLY A 40 3.34 14.15 0.04
CA GLY A 40 4.38 14.79 0.86
C GLY A 40 4.31 16.32 0.85
N LEU A 41 3.96 16.93 -0.28
CA LEU A 41 3.75 18.38 -0.39
C LEU A 41 2.47 18.85 0.31
N VAL A 42 1.38 18.10 0.14
CA VAL A 42 0.04 18.42 0.68
C VAL A 42 -0.06 18.12 2.18
N LYS A 43 0.65 17.07 2.64
CA LYS A 43 0.68 16.59 4.02
C LYS A 43 -0.70 16.30 4.63
N PRO A 44 -1.57 15.55 3.96
CA PRO A 44 -2.86 15.16 4.52
C PRO A 44 -2.64 14.24 5.73
N LYS A 45 -3.70 14.01 6.54
CA LYS A 45 -3.63 13.03 7.64
C LYS A 45 -3.56 11.59 7.11
N PHE A 46 -4.30 11.31 6.03
CA PHE A 46 -4.42 10.00 5.40
C PHE A 46 -4.30 10.11 3.89
N VAL A 47 -3.74 9.08 3.28
CA VAL A 47 -3.74 8.91 1.82
C VAL A 47 -4.26 7.52 1.48
N ILE A 48 -5.12 7.42 0.49
CA ILE A 48 -5.53 6.13 -0.09
C ILE A 48 -5.04 6.08 -1.54
N LEU A 49 -4.23 5.08 -1.84
CA LEU A 49 -3.86 4.74 -3.21
C LEU A 49 -4.53 3.42 -3.58
N GLU A 50 -5.31 3.45 -4.67
CA GLU A 50 -5.90 2.25 -5.28
C GLU A 50 -5.13 1.84 -6.52
N ASN A 51 -4.98 0.52 -6.71
CA ASN A 51 -4.36 -0.02 -7.91
C ASN A 51 -4.87 -1.44 -8.23
N VAL A 52 -4.50 -1.94 -9.40
CA VAL A 52 -4.83 -3.31 -9.81
C VAL A 52 -3.98 -4.33 -9.04
N LYS A 53 -4.49 -5.56 -8.84
CA LYS A 53 -3.74 -6.67 -8.23
C LYS A 53 -2.36 -6.88 -8.88
N GLY A 54 -2.24 -6.62 -10.19
CA GLY A 54 -0.98 -6.80 -10.93
C GLY A 54 0.23 -6.04 -10.37
N ILE A 55 0.03 -4.97 -9.59
CA ILE A 55 1.12 -4.23 -8.93
C ILE A 55 1.89 -5.11 -7.92
N THR A 56 1.25 -6.15 -7.36
CA THR A 56 1.88 -7.06 -6.39
C THR A 56 2.74 -8.14 -7.05
N ALA A 57 2.61 -8.32 -8.36
CA ALA A 57 3.38 -9.33 -9.08
C ALA A 57 4.82 -8.82 -9.35
N PRO A 58 5.84 -9.67 -9.19
CA PRO A 58 7.21 -9.27 -9.41
C PRO A 58 7.51 -8.99 -10.89
N PHE A 59 8.40 -8.02 -11.11
CA PHE A 59 9.17 -7.94 -12.35
C PHE A 59 10.48 -8.70 -12.14
N THR A 60 10.89 -9.49 -13.12
CA THR A 60 12.18 -10.16 -13.08
C THR A 60 13.11 -9.47 -14.07
N GLU A 61 14.21 -8.94 -13.59
CA GLU A 61 15.26 -8.32 -14.39
C GLU A 61 16.62 -8.81 -13.87
N ASN A 62 17.47 -9.34 -14.75
CA ASN A 62 18.79 -9.88 -14.39
C ASN A 62 18.74 -10.83 -13.17
N SER A 63 17.79 -11.76 -13.17
CA SER A 63 17.55 -12.72 -12.06
C SER A 63 17.14 -12.10 -10.72
N LYS A 64 16.93 -10.78 -10.65
CA LYS A 64 16.43 -10.10 -9.45
C LYS A 64 14.94 -9.81 -9.58
N LYS A 65 14.20 -10.05 -8.51
CA LYS A 65 12.78 -9.72 -8.42
C LYS A 65 12.61 -8.30 -7.90
N TYR A 66 11.78 -7.53 -8.59
CA TYR A 66 11.41 -6.16 -8.24
C TYR A 66 9.89 -6.10 -8.04
N TYR A 67 9.44 -5.49 -6.96
CA TYR A 67 8.02 -5.37 -6.61
C TYR A 67 7.61 -3.90 -6.62
N ALA A 68 6.78 -3.52 -7.56
CA ALA A 68 6.37 -2.13 -7.71
C ALA A 68 5.59 -1.59 -6.49
N TRP A 69 4.72 -2.40 -5.88
CA TRP A 69 4.00 -2.02 -4.68
C TRP A 69 4.93 -1.65 -3.51
N PHE A 70 6.05 -2.37 -3.42
CA PHE A 70 7.05 -2.15 -2.38
C PHE A 70 7.80 -0.82 -2.58
N GLU A 71 8.14 -0.49 -3.83
CA GLU A 71 8.75 0.82 -4.15
C GLU A 71 7.79 1.98 -3.88
N VAL A 72 6.51 1.80 -4.14
CA VAL A 72 5.48 2.78 -3.81
C VAL A 72 5.37 2.96 -2.28
N ALA A 73 5.38 1.87 -1.53
CA ALA A 73 5.37 1.92 -0.06
C ALA A 73 6.60 2.66 0.49
N LYS A 74 7.80 2.38 -0.07
CA LYS A 74 9.02 3.14 0.28
C LYS A 74 8.87 4.63 -0.01
N ALA A 75 8.33 4.98 -1.18
CA ALA A 75 8.13 6.38 -1.54
C ALA A 75 7.23 7.10 -0.53
N PHE A 76 6.14 6.48 -0.07
CA PHE A 76 5.30 7.06 0.98
C PHE A 76 6.02 7.16 2.32
N ALA A 77 6.84 6.17 2.69
CA ALA A 77 7.63 6.24 3.93
C ALA A 77 8.63 7.41 3.90
N LEU A 78 9.28 7.66 2.75
CA LEU A 78 10.18 8.79 2.52
C LEU A 78 9.48 10.15 2.66
N GLU A 79 8.21 10.21 2.33
CA GLU A 79 7.41 11.43 2.43
C GLU A 79 6.75 11.62 3.81
N GLY A 80 7.08 10.77 4.79
CA GLY A 80 6.61 10.89 6.17
C GLY A 80 5.28 10.18 6.47
N PHE A 81 4.96 9.14 5.71
CA PHE A 81 3.73 8.35 5.91
C PHE A 81 4.05 6.89 6.22
N LEU A 82 3.33 6.30 7.17
CA LEU A 82 3.34 4.86 7.41
C LEU A 82 2.46 4.15 6.39
N PRO A 83 3.01 3.28 5.52
CA PRO A 83 2.23 2.55 4.54
C PRO A 83 1.64 1.27 5.15
N ILE A 84 0.35 1.04 4.94
CA ILE A 84 -0.35 -0.22 5.19
C ILE A 84 -0.85 -0.73 3.85
N CYS A 85 -0.37 -1.89 3.43
CA CYS A 85 -0.66 -2.46 2.13
C CYS A 85 -1.65 -3.61 2.26
N MET A 86 -2.69 -3.62 1.42
CA MET A 86 -3.75 -4.61 1.47
C MET A 86 -4.15 -5.03 0.05
N LEU A 87 -4.54 -6.29 -0.10
CA LEU A 87 -5.22 -6.79 -1.28
C LEU A 87 -6.67 -7.08 -0.90
N LEU A 88 -7.60 -6.28 -1.41
CA LEU A 88 -9.03 -6.38 -1.15
C LEU A 88 -9.75 -6.93 -2.38
N ASN A 89 -10.78 -7.75 -2.15
CA ASN A 89 -11.65 -8.20 -3.24
C ASN A 89 -13.08 -7.78 -2.96
N SER A 90 -13.69 -7.10 -3.92
CA SER A 90 -15.05 -6.54 -3.79
C SER A 90 -16.11 -7.59 -3.42
N LYS A 91 -15.94 -8.85 -3.82
CA LYS A 91 -16.86 -9.95 -3.48
C LYS A 91 -17.01 -10.16 -1.98
N TYR A 92 -16.01 -9.79 -1.16
CA TYR A 92 -16.08 -9.91 0.31
C TYR A 92 -16.78 -8.73 0.98
N PHE A 93 -17.16 -7.72 0.20
CA PHE A 93 -17.83 -6.50 0.67
C PHE A 93 -19.26 -6.36 0.14
N GLY A 94 -19.92 -7.49 -0.16
CA GLY A 94 -21.31 -7.52 -0.62
C GLY A 94 -21.50 -7.15 -2.11
N VAL A 95 -20.44 -7.04 -2.88
CA VAL A 95 -20.49 -6.75 -4.31
C VAL A 95 -20.40 -8.05 -5.11
N ALA A 96 -21.36 -8.29 -6.01
CA ALA A 96 -21.41 -9.48 -6.88
C ALA A 96 -20.35 -9.42 -8.01
N GLN A 97 -19.11 -9.06 -7.67
CA GLN A 97 -18.01 -8.97 -8.63
C GLN A 97 -16.72 -9.50 -8.02
N ASN A 98 -16.03 -10.40 -8.70
CA ASN A 98 -14.69 -10.84 -8.35
C ASN A 98 -13.65 -9.82 -8.87
N ARG A 99 -13.38 -8.77 -8.08
CA ARG A 99 -12.52 -7.66 -8.46
C ARG A 99 -11.46 -7.40 -7.37
N PRO A 100 -10.30 -8.09 -7.41
CA PRO A 100 -9.20 -7.83 -6.48
C PRO A 100 -8.53 -6.48 -6.78
N ARG A 101 -8.25 -5.72 -5.71
CA ARG A 101 -7.59 -4.42 -5.77
C ARG A 101 -6.53 -4.29 -4.69
N PHE A 102 -5.38 -3.78 -5.10
CA PHE A 102 -4.37 -3.34 -4.17
C PHE A 102 -4.77 -1.98 -3.60
N ILE A 103 -4.79 -1.88 -2.29
CA ILE A 103 -5.03 -0.64 -1.55
C ILE A 103 -3.83 -0.36 -0.66
N LEU A 104 -3.27 0.83 -0.77
CA LEU A 104 -2.30 1.33 0.16
C LEU A 104 -2.95 2.47 0.95
N LEU A 105 -3.09 2.27 2.25
CA LEU A 105 -3.45 3.31 3.21
C LEU A 105 -2.15 3.86 3.80
N ALA A 106 -1.86 5.13 3.53
CA ALA A 106 -0.72 5.81 4.10
C ALA A 106 -1.21 6.77 5.20
N ILE A 107 -0.66 6.61 6.40
CA ILE A 107 -1.03 7.39 7.58
C ILE A 107 0.14 8.30 7.92
N ARG A 108 -0.09 9.62 8.00
CA ARG A 108 0.97 10.54 8.39
C ARG A 108 1.53 10.17 9.77
N GLU A 109 2.84 10.22 9.93
CA GLU A 109 3.56 9.70 11.09
C GLU A 109 3.00 10.18 12.44
N ASP A 110 2.75 11.49 12.57
CA ASP A 110 2.22 12.06 13.80
C ASP A 110 0.80 11.55 14.17
N ILE A 111 0.00 11.25 13.15
CA ILE A 111 -1.33 10.65 13.31
C ILE A 111 -1.20 9.17 13.68
N ALA A 112 -0.33 8.44 12.98
CA ALA A 112 -0.09 7.01 13.23
C ALA A 112 0.41 6.77 14.67
N LYS A 113 1.32 7.59 15.18
CA LYS A 113 1.79 7.56 16.57
C LYS A 113 0.67 7.77 17.59
N LYS A 114 -0.31 8.62 17.28
CA LYS A 114 -1.48 8.81 18.14
C LYS A 114 -2.42 7.60 18.13
N ILE A 115 -2.64 7.01 16.96
CA ILE A 115 -3.52 5.85 16.78
C ILE A 115 -2.89 4.59 17.39
N SER A 116 -1.58 4.38 17.23
CA SER A 116 -0.88 3.19 17.73
C SER A 116 -0.98 3.00 19.23
N LYS A 117 -1.18 4.08 20.00
CA LYS A 117 -1.42 4.00 21.45
C LYS A 117 -2.73 3.30 21.81
N PHE A 118 -3.68 3.25 20.89
CA PHE A 118 -4.99 2.64 21.09
C PHE A 118 -5.13 1.24 20.45
N TYR A 119 -4.25 0.88 19.51
CA TYR A 119 -4.38 -0.34 18.72
C TYR A 119 -3.07 -1.11 18.63
N ASP A 120 -2.93 -2.11 19.50
CA ASP A 120 -1.79 -3.05 19.45
C ASP A 120 -2.01 -4.12 18.35
N LYS A 121 -2.00 -3.69 17.08
CA LYS A 121 -2.19 -4.59 15.94
C LYS A 121 -0.88 -4.89 15.21
N PRO A 122 -0.63 -6.15 14.83
CA PRO A 122 0.61 -6.58 14.17
C PRO A 122 0.94 -5.76 12.92
N PHE A 123 -0.04 -5.46 12.08
CA PHE A 123 0.17 -4.71 10.84
C PHE A 123 0.62 -3.25 11.07
N LEU A 124 0.21 -2.62 12.17
CA LEU A 124 0.71 -1.30 12.55
C LEU A 124 2.16 -1.37 13.02
N LYS A 125 2.52 -2.37 13.82
CA LYS A 125 3.91 -2.58 14.26
C LYS A 125 4.84 -2.81 13.08
N GLU A 126 4.44 -3.63 12.12
CA GLU A 126 5.19 -3.90 10.90
C GLU A 126 5.39 -2.62 10.08
N SER A 127 4.33 -1.83 9.89
CA SER A 127 4.40 -0.57 9.15
C SER A 127 5.29 0.47 9.85
N PHE A 128 5.28 0.55 11.18
CA PHE A 128 6.20 1.40 11.93
C PHE A 128 7.65 0.96 11.76
N SER A 129 7.93 -0.33 11.93
CA SER A 129 9.27 -0.87 11.76
C SER A 129 9.81 -0.60 10.36
N PHE A 130 9.00 -0.81 9.34
CA PHE A 130 9.34 -0.49 7.96
C PHE A 130 9.63 1.01 7.76
N TYR A 131 8.77 1.88 8.28
CA TYR A 131 8.93 3.32 8.21
C TYR A 131 10.27 3.78 8.83
N GLU A 132 10.56 3.31 10.04
CA GLU A 132 11.79 3.64 10.75
C GLU A 132 13.03 3.12 10.01
N GLU A 133 12.99 1.91 9.46
CA GLU A 133 14.09 1.34 8.69
C GLU A 133 14.40 2.16 7.43
N VAL A 134 13.35 2.56 6.69
CA VAL A 134 13.50 3.40 5.49
C VAL A 134 14.16 4.73 5.84
N ASN A 135 13.66 5.43 6.85
CA ASN A 135 14.17 6.75 7.20
C ASN A 135 15.58 6.70 7.80
N LYS A 136 15.88 5.70 8.62
CA LYS A 136 17.25 5.50 9.17
C LYS A 136 18.29 5.28 8.08
N LYS A 137 17.98 4.51 7.03
CA LYS A 137 18.92 4.27 5.92
C LYS A 137 19.17 5.51 5.07
N ILE A 138 18.17 6.39 4.93
CA ILE A 138 18.36 7.67 4.25
C ILE A 138 19.30 8.59 5.03
N GLU A 139 19.15 8.65 6.35
CA GLU A 139 20.04 9.43 7.20
C GLU A 139 21.50 8.97 7.09
N SER A 140 21.73 7.67 6.87
CA SER A 140 23.07 7.10 6.67
C SER A 140 23.58 7.16 5.22
N LEU A 141 22.83 7.74 4.28
CA LEU A 141 23.15 7.78 2.83
C LEU A 141 23.32 6.39 2.19
N GLU A 142 22.84 5.34 2.82
CA GLU A 142 22.87 4.00 2.27
C GLU A 142 21.79 3.79 1.21
N GLU A 143 22.04 2.88 0.26
CA GLU A 143 21.00 2.45 -0.67
C GLU A 143 19.84 1.81 0.12
N VAL A 144 18.62 2.33 -0.04
CA VAL A 144 17.45 1.89 0.72
C VAL A 144 17.05 0.48 0.29
N LYS A 145 17.72 -0.52 0.84
CA LYS A 145 17.37 -1.95 0.73
C LYS A 145 16.64 -2.37 1.99
N VAL A 146 15.33 -2.22 1.99
CA VAL A 146 14.50 -2.59 3.14
C VAL A 146 14.06 -4.03 3.01
N SER A 147 14.15 -4.78 4.10
CA SER A 147 13.97 -6.22 4.07
C SER A 147 12.52 -6.69 4.13
N GLN A 148 11.62 -5.97 4.78
CA GLN A 148 10.30 -6.51 5.03
C GLN A 148 9.20 -5.45 5.17
N LEU A 149 8.26 -5.49 4.27
CA LEU A 149 6.88 -5.05 4.42
C LEU A 149 6.02 -6.08 3.71
N ASN A 150 4.95 -6.54 4.34
CA ASN A 150 3.99 -7.44 3.70
C ASN A 150 2.78 -6.64 3.22
N TYR A 151 2.06 -7.14 2.24
CA TYR A 151 0.70 -6.74 1.99
C TYR A 151 -0.25 -7.81 2.55
N TYR A 152 -1.34 -7.36 3.16
CA TYR A 152 -2.34 -8.25 3.75
C TYR A 152 -3.35 -8.65 2.68
N ASP A 153 -3.37 -9.94 2.34
CA ASP A 153 -4.40 -10.52 1.48
C ASP A 153 -5.62 -10.84 2.33
N ILE A 154 -6.65 -10.02 2.22
CA ILE A 154 -7.87 -10.16 3.03
C ILE A 154 -8.68 -11.40 2.65
N GLU A 155 -8.43 -11.98 1.46
CA GLU A 155 -9.07 -13.25 1.08
C GLU A 155 -8.58 -14.43 1.93
N THR A 156 -7.32 -14.40 2.35
CA THR A 156 -6.66 -15.51 3.05
C THR A 156 -6.26 -15.18 4.49
N ASN A 157 -6.15 -13.90 4.85
CA ASN A 157 -5.71 -13.48 6.16
C ASN A 157 -6.89 -13.27 7.11
N THR A 158 -7.14 -14.29 7.96
CA THR A 158 -8.24 -14.29 8.93
C THR A 158 -8.06 -13.25 10.05
N GLU A 159 -6.86 -12.77 10.33
CA GLU A 159 -6.61 -11.82 11.42
C GLU A 159 -7.26 -10.45 11.16
N LEU A 160 -7.23 -9.97 9.91
CA LEU A 160 -7.94 -8.74 9.54
C LEU A 160 -9.48 -8.88 9.62
N TYR A 161 -10.00 -10.10 9.45
CA TYR A 161 -11.43 -10.39 9.58
C TYR A 161 -11.88 -10.50 11.03
N ASN A 162 -11.07 -11.04 11.91
CA ASN A 162 -11.38 -11.16 13.33
C ASN A 162 -11.29 -9.81 14.07
N GLY A 163 -10.77 -8.78 13.46
CA GLY A 163 -10.58 -7.48 14.05
C GLY A 163 -11.81 -6.56 14.08
N GLN A 164 -13.01 -7.04 13.87
CA GLN A 164 -14.30 -6.28 13.94
C GLN A 164 -14.45 -5.08 12.98
N ILE A 165 -13.46 -4.78 12.18
CA ILE A 165 -13.50 -3.62 11.27
C ILE A 165 -14.33 -3.94 10.01
N PHE A 166 -14.36 -5.20 9.59
CA PHE A 166 -15.15 -5.65 8.45
C PHE A 166 -15.94 -6.90 8.82
N PRO A 167 -17.27 -6.86 8.83
CA PRO A 167 -18.08 -8.06 9.03
C PRO A 167 -17.77 -9.06 7.91
N LYS A 168 -17.58 -10.32 8.28
CA LYS A 168 -17.44 -11.42 7.32
C LYS A 168 -18.73 -11.53 6.52
N ILE A 169 -18.72 -10.93 5.33
CA ILE A 169 -19.83 -11.09 4.39
C ILE A 169 -19.62 -12.44 3.71
N THR A 170 -20.27 -13.46 4.22
CA THR A 170 -20.42 -14.73 3.52
C THR A 170 -21.31 -14.47 2.31
N THR A 171 -20.72 -14.24 1.15
CA THR A 171 -21.47 -14.34 -0.10
C THR A 171 -21.99 -15.77 -0.22
N PRO A 172 -23.26 -15.98 -0.53
CA PRO A 172 -23.75 -17.30 -0.87
C PRO A 172 -22.84 -17.88 -1.95
N LYS A 173 -22.31 -19.08 -1.73
CA LYS A 173 -21.60 -19.81 -2.78
C LYS A 173 -22.56 -19.86 -3.96
N GLY A 174 -22.14 -19.31 -5.09
CA GLY A 174 -22.98 -19.05 -6.23
C GLY A 174 -23.84 -20.26 -6.64
N LYS A 175 -25.04 -19.89 -6.99
CA LYS A 175 -25.81 -20.65 -7.97
C LYS A 175 -25.38 -20.23 -9.35
#